data_130050089454fdd606581c6895044658
#
_entry.id   130050089454fdd606581c6895044658
#
_cell.length_a   1.000
_cell.length_b   1.000
_cell.length_c   1.000
_cell.angle_alpha   90.00
_cell.angle_beta   90.00
_cell.angle_gamma   90.00
#
_symmetry.space_group_name_H-M   'P 1'
#
loop_
_entity.id
_entity.type
_entity.pdbx_description
1 polymer ?
#
loop_
_entity_poly.entity_id
_entity_poly.type
_entity_poly.pdbx_seq_one_letter_code
_entity_poly.pdbx_strand_id
1 'polypeptide(L)'
;AWERWAARRGGLTGSAKIEWRRLAVRGAAGAAIFLALGLPWVVAAWRRTDGEFFRVSVGHHVVDRSMESFEGHGGPIFYYIPVALIGLFPWTALLFSAARWGWARRNEAAIRYCWSWFAPGFLMFCLAATKLPHYIAPLLPALALMIGGWWASGAAPGCGGQPPFPGLGWRRA
;
A
#
# COMPACT_ATOMS: atom_id res chain seq x y z
N ALA A 1 -13.71 -27.72 -6.95
CA ALA A 1 -13.06 -27.40 -5.64
C ALA A 1 -13.22 -25.90 -5.30
N TRP A 2 -13.03 -25.01 -6.27
CA TRP A 2 -13.13 -23.53 -6.11
C TRP A 2 -14.56 -23.06 -5.80
N GLU A 3 -15.56 -23.61 -6.48
CA GLU A 3 -16.98 -23.24 -6.25
C GLU A 3 -17.45 -23.60 -4.84
N ARG A 4 -17.00 -24.73 -4.28
CA ARG A 4 -17.29 -25.11 -2.90
C ARG A 4 -16.60 -24.20 -1.86
N TRP A 5 -15.43 -23.68 -2.19
CA TRP A 5 -14.73 -22.70 -1.35
C TRP A 5 -15.44 -21.32 -1.38
N ALA A 6 -15.89 -20.88 -2.58
CA ALA A 6 -16.64 -19.64 -2.75
C ALA A 6 -18.03 -19.69 -2.08
N ALA A 7 -18.73 -20.81 -2.17
CA ALA A 7 -20.03 -21.03 -1.52
C ALA A 7 -19.93 -21.00 0.02
N ARG A 8 -18.83 -21.43 0.61
CA ARG A 8 -18.59 -21.33 2.06
C ARG A 8 -18.37 -19.88 2.53
N ARG A 9 -18.00 -18.96 1.65
CA ARG A 9 -17.87 -17.52 1.95
C ARG A 9 -19.15 -16.72 1.72
N GLY A 10 -20.12 -17.25 0.97
CA GLY A 10 -21.40 -16.61 0.73
C GLY A 10 -22.28 -16.42 1.98
N GLY A 11 -21.90 -17.02 3.10
CA GLY A 11 -22.58 -16.85 4.39
C GLY A 11 -22.04 -15.73 5.30
N LEU A 12 -21.08 -14.92 4.82
CA LEU A 12 -20.44 -13.87 5.63
C LEU A 12 -21.11 -12.48 5.48
N THR A 13 -22.39 -12.42 5.18
CA THR A 13 -23.21 -11.21 5.29
C THR A 13 -23.66 -10.90 6.72
N GLY A 14 -23.27 -11.72 7.68
CA GLY A 14 -23.31 -11.35 9.10
C GLY A 14 -22.18 -10.34 9.36
N SER A 15 -22.50 -9.15 9.84
CA SER A 15 -21.56 -8.22 10.46
C SER A 15 -20.67 -9.01 11.44
N ALA A 16 -19.50 -9.42 10.98
CA ALA A 16 -18.56 -10.13 11.83
C ALA A 16 -18.16 -9.15 12.94
N LYS A 17 -18.75 -9.32 14.12
CA LYS A 17 -18.33 -8.57 15.31
C LYS A 17 -16.83 -8.79 15.45
N ILE A 18 -16.07 -7.71 15.29
CA ILE A 18 -14.61 -7.77 15.48
C ILE A 18 -14.40 -8.21 16.93
N GLU A 19 -13.89 -9.42 17.12
CA GLU A 19 -13.54 -9.91 18.44
C GLU A 19 -12.23 -9.21 18.89
N TRP A 20 -12.39 -8.02 19.39
CA TRP A 20 -11.28 -7.15 19.82
C TRP A 20 -10.30 -7.86 20.76
N ARG A 21 -10.83 -8.76 21.62
CA ARG A 21 -9.98 -9.57 22.52
C ARG A 21 -9.04 -10.49 21.73
N ARG A 22 -9.53 -11.17 20.71
CA ARG A 22 -8.69 -12.05 19.85
C ARG A 22 -7.69 -11.25 19.05
N LEU A 23 -8.10 -10.10 18.54
CA LEU A 23 -7.21 -9.21 17.80
C LEU A 23 -6.11 -8.68 18.72
N ALA A 24 -6.45 -8.24 19.93
CA ALA A 24 -5.50 -7.76 20.92
C ALA A 24 -4.50 -8.87 21.35
N VAL A 25 -4.98 -10.08 21.63
CA VAL A 25 -4.10 -11.22 21.99
C VAL A 25 -3.14 -11.57 20.85
N ARG A 26 -3.64 -11.64 19.61
CA ARG A 26 -2.77 -11.91 18.46
C ARG A 26 -1.78 -10.78 18.20
N GLY A 27 -2.21 -9.53 18.37
CA GLY A 27 -1.34 -8.36 18.27
C GLY A 27 -0.26 -8.37 19.36
N ALA A 28 -0.64 -8.65 20.60
CA ALA A 28 0.32 -8.76 21.72
C ALA A 28 1.31 -9.92 21.51
N ALA A 29 0.85 -11.08 21.05
CA ALA A 29 1.73 -12.19 20.73
C ALA A 29 2.72 -11.85 19.60
N GLY A 30 2.23 -11.20 18.53
CA GLY A 30 3.09 -10.72 17.44
C GLY A 30 4.11 -9.69 17.91
N ALA A 31 3.70 -8.74 18.74
CA ALA A 31 4.59 -7.74 19.34
C ALA A 31 5.65 -8.41 20.26
N ALA A 32 5.24 -9.38 21.08
CA ALA A 32 6.17 -10.10 21.93
C ALA A 32 7.24 -10.86 21.12
N ILE A 33 6.86 -11.54 20.04
CA ILE A 33 7.78 -12.23 19.14
C ILE A 33 8.72 -11.21 18.47
N PHE A 34 8.18 -10.11 17.95
CA PHE A 34 8.97 -9.05 17.31
C PHE A 34 10.01 -8.47 18.28
N LEU A 35 9.61 -8.17 19.51
CA LEU A 35 10.52 -7.65 20.53
C LEU A 35 11.55 -8.71 20.97
N ALA A 36 11.13 -9.95 21.17
CA ALA A 36 12.05 -11.04 21.56
C ALA A 36 13.14 -11.27 20.52
N LEU A 37 12.84 -11.12 19.23
CA LEU A 37 13.81 -11.28 18.15
C LEU A 37 14.62 -10.01 17.90
N GLY A 38 14.02 -8.83 18.03
CA GLY A 38 14.66 -7.55 17.71
C GLY A 38 15.48 -6.97 18.86
N LEU A 39 14.97 -7.05 20.11
CA LEU A 39 15.62 -6.42 21.25
C LEU A 39 17.07 -6.90 21.51
N PRO A 40 17.42 -8.18 21.38
CA PRO A 40 18.80 -8.59 21.61
C PRO A 40 19.78 -7.87 20.69
N TRP A 41 19.42 -7.71 19.42
CA TRP A 41 20.23 -6.97 18.45
C TRP A 41 20.31 -5.47 18.79
N VAL A 42 19.16 -4.86 19.10
CA VAL A 42 19.07 -3.44 19.50
C VAL A 42 19.95 -3.16 20.71
N VAL A 43 19.85 -4.00 21.75
CA VAL A 43 20.67 -3.87 22.97
C VAL A 43 22.15 -4.06 22.68
N ALA A 44 22.51 -5.05 21.84
CA ALA A 44 23.89 -5.26 21.46
C ALA A 44 24.47 -4.09 20.66
N ALA A 45 23.70 -3.55 19.72
CA ALA A 45 24.10 -2.37 18.95
C ALA A 45 24.26 -1.15 19.84
N TRP A 46 23.30 -0.91 20.75
CA TRP A 46 23.38 0.19 21.71
C TRP A 46 24.65 0.12 22.56
N ARG A 47 24.91 -1.05 23.17
CA ARG A 47 26.09 -1.25 24.04
C ARG A 47 27.42 -1.13 23.32
N ARG A 48 27.47 -1.52 22.02
CA ARG A 48 28.72 -1.46 21.24
C ARG A 48 29.05 -0.08 20.70
N THR A 49 28.06 0.79 20.61
CA THR A 49 28.21 2.12 20.00
C THR A 49 27.87 3.26 20.95
N ASP A 50 27.69 2.96 22.24
CA ASP A 50 27.25 3.94 23.25
C ASP A 50 26.05 4.79 22.78
N GLY A 51 25.13 4.16 22.04
CA GLY A 51 23.94 4.79 21.48
C GLY A 51 24.17 5.59 20.18
N GLU A 52 25.41 5.75 19.73
CA GLU A 52 25.74 6.54 18.53
C GLU A 52 25.05 5.98 17.27
N PHE A 53 24.99 4.64 17.14
CA PHE A 53 24.29 3.99 16.04
C PHE A 53 22.83 4.48 15.90
N PHE A 54 22.11 4.57 17.01
CA PHE A 54 20.71 5.02 16.99
C PHE A 54 20.60 6.53 16.79
N ARG A 55 21.51 7.31 17.35
CA ARG A 55 21.55 8.75 17.13
C ARG A 55 21.73 9.07 15.64
N VAL A 56 22.64 8.39 14.98
CA VAL A 56 22.88 8.58 13.54
C VAL A 56 21.75 7.98 12.71
N SER A 57 21.33 6.73 13.01
CA SER A 57 20.33 6.04 12.19
C SER A 57 18.95 6.67 12.30
N VAL A 58 18.51 7.05 13.50
CA VAL A 58 17.18 7.65 13.70
C VAL A 58 17.24 9.15 13.51
N GLY A 59 18.19 9.84 14.15
CA GLY A 59 18.33 11.29 14.04
C GLY A 59 18.63 11.69 12.60
N HIS A 60 19.83 11.33 12.12
CA HIS A 60 20.31 11.80 10.82
C HIS A 60 19.57 11.16 9.62
N HIS A 61 19.32 9.85 9.65
CA HIS A 61 18.72 9.17 8.50
C HIS A 61 17.18 9.18 8.46
N VAL A 62 16.50 9.37 9.58
CA VAL A 62 15.02 9.38 9.59
C VAL A 62 14.51 10.81 9.79
N VAL A 63 14.92 11.47 10.88
CA VAL A 63 14.38 12.80 11.23
C VAL A 63 14.88 13.86 10.26
N ASP A 64 16.19 13.98 10.06
CA ASP A 64 16.77 15.02 9.21
C ASP A 64 16.30 14.88 7.75
N ARG A 65 16.26 13.64 7.21
CA ARG A 65 15.74 13.39 5.85
C ARG A 65 14.26 13.70 5.68
N SER A 66 13.49 13.65 6.76
CA SER A 66 12.06 13.97 6.71
C SER A 66 11.81 15.47 6.77
N MET A 67 12.68 16.21 7.46
CA MET A 67 12.53 17.64 7.74
C MET A 67 13.34 18.52 6.80
N GLU A 68 14.51 18.06 6.35
CA GLU A 68 15.41 18.80 5.47
C GLU A 68 15.74 18.02 4.19
N SER A 69 15.99 18.74 3.10
CA SER A 69 16.44 18.10 1.86
C SER A 69 17.90 17.65 2.02
N PHE A 70 18.09 16.33 2.10
CA PHE A 70 19.41 15.74 2.25
C PHE A 70 20.17 15.69 0.91
N GLU A 71 21.43 16.10 0.90
CA GLU A 71 22.33 16.03 -0.28
C GLU A 71 21.76 16.73 -1.55
N GLY A 72 20.95 17.78 -1.39
CA GLY A 72 20.37 18.48 -2.55
C GLY A 72 19.19 17.76 -3.22
N HIS A 73 18.69 16.65 -2.66
CA HIS A 73 17.55 15.90 -3.18
C HIS A 73 16.19 16.48 -2.75
N GLY A 74 16.09 17.81 -2.68
CA GLY A 74 14.83 18.51 -2.49
C GLY A 74 13.99 18.52 -3.77
N GLY A 75 12.67 18.73 -3.62
CA GLY A 75 11.79 18.83 -4.78
C GLY A 75 10.40 19.34 -4.42
N PRO A 76 9.63 19.78 -5.40
CA PRO A 76 8.29 20.28 -5.18
C PRO A 76 7.36 19.19 -4.65
N ILE A 77 6.28 19.57 -3.97
CA ILE A 77 5.31 18.65 -3.38
C ILE A 77 4.70 17.68 -4.42
N PHE A 78 4.59 18.11 -5.67
CA PHE A 78 4.04 17.31 -6.77
C PHE A 78 5.09 16.42 -7.47
N TYR A 79 6.33 16.36 -6.97
CA TYR A 79 7.43 15.59 -7.56
C TYR A 79 7.06 14.15 -7.89
N TYR A 80 6.30 13.49 -7.04
CA TYR A 80 5.93 12.08 -7.23
C TYR A 80 4.83 11.84 -8.26
N ILE A 81 4.15 12.87 -8.75
CA ILE A 81 3.17 12.71 -9.85
C ILE A 81 3.87 12.25 -11.13
N PRO A 82 4.85 13.00 -11.69
CA PRO A 82 5.56 12.52 -12.88
C PRO A 82 6.35 11.22 -12.62
N VAL A 83 6.90 11.02 -11.43
CA VAL A 83 7.59 9.77 -11.10
C VAL A 83 6.65 8.56 -11.14
N ALA A 84 5.42 8.69 -10.62
CA ALA A 84 4.41 7.64 -10.72
C ALA A 84 4.00 7.36 -12.17
N LEU A 85 3.83 8.42 -12.97
CA LEU A 85 3.47 8.29 -14.38
C LEU A 85 4.56 7.58 -15.19
N ILE A 86 5.82 7.91 -14.96
CA ILE A 86 6.97 7.25 -15.60
C ILE A 86 7.10 5.81 -15.10
N GLY A 87 7.00 5.58 -13.79
CA GLY A 87 7.15 4.26 -13.18
C GLY A 87 6.05 3.26 -13.57
N LEU A 88 4.89 3.76 -14.02
CA LEU A 88 3.79 2.93 -14.53
C LEU A 88 3.79 2.78 -16.05
N PHE A 89 4.73 3.39 -16.76
CA PHE A 89 4.78 3.24 -18.21
C PHE A 89 4.96 1.76 -18.64
N PRO A 90 4.21 1.26 -19.66
CA PRO A 90 3.26 1.97 -20.54
C PRO A 90 1.82 2.05 -20.00
N TRP A 91 1.53 1.50 -18.81
CA TRP A 91 0.20 1.42 -18.23
C TRP A 91 -0.37 2.76 -17.76
N THR A 92 0.44 3.81 -17.80
CA THR A 92 0.08 5.18 -17.42
C THR A 92 -1.16 5.69 -18.16
N ALA A 93 -1.32 5.32 -19.45
CA ALA A 93 -2.48 5.70 -20.26
C ALA A 93 -3.81 5.18 -19.67
N LEU A 94 -3.77 4.08 -18.92
CA LEU A 94 -4.95 3.46 -18.31
C LEU A 94 -5.24 3.98 -16.90
N LEU A 95 -4.26 4.66 -16.29
CA LEU A 95 -4.32 5.07 -14.89
C LEU A 95 -5.51 5.98 -14.59
N PHE A 96 -5.79 6.95 -15.46
CA PHE A 96 -6.90 7.90 -15.26
C PHE A 96 -8.26 7.19 -15.24
N SER A 97 -8.47 6.29 -16.20
CA SER A 97 -9.72 5.50 -16.29
C SER A 97 -9.87 4.55 -15.11
N ALA A 98 -8.77 3.87 -14.73
CA ALA A 98 -8.74 2.98 -13.57
C ALA A 98 -8.96 3.74 -12.25
N ALA A 99 -8.38 4.94 -12.10
CA ALA A 99 -8.58 5.78 -10.93
C ALA A 99 -10.03 6.27 -10.80
N ARG A 100 -10.65 6.72 -11.89
CA ARG A 100 -12.08 7.09 -11.92
C ARG A 100 -12.98 5.91 -11.55
N TRP A 101 -12.72 4.75 -12.15
CA TRP A 101 -13.44 3.53 -11.86
C TRP A 101 -13.27 3.11 -10.39
N GLY A 102 -12.05 3.15 -9.88
CA GLY A 102 -11.75 2.87 -8.48
C GLY A 102 -12.39 3.87 -7.52
N TRP A 103 -12.43 5.15 -7.87
CA TRP A 103 -13.11 6.16 -7.06
C TRP A 103 -14.61 5.92 -6.95
N ALA A 104 -15.28 5.60 -8.08
CA ALA A 104 -16.70 5.25 -8.10
C ALA A 104 -17.01 4.02 -7.23
N ARG A 105 -16.03 3.11 -7.08
CA ARG A 105 -16.16 1.84 -6.32
C ARG A 105 -15.40 1.84 -5.00
N ARG A 106 -15.06 3.01 -4.45
CA ARG A 106 -14.27 3.14 -3.21
C ARG A 106 -14.87 2.45 -1.98
N ASN A 107 -16.15 2.10 -2.02
CA ASN A 107 -16.83 1.36 -0.95
C ASN A 107 -16.59 -0.16 -1.03
N GLU A 108 -16.13 -0.68 -2.16
CA GLU A 108 -15.74 -2.08 -2.30
C GLU A 108 -14.46 -2.36 -1.51
N ALA A 109 -14.43 -3.49 -0.78
CA ALA A 109 -13.33 -3.80 0.14
C ALA A 109 -11.96 -3.84 -0.55
N ALA A 110 -11.88 -4.44 -1.76
CA ALA A 110 -10.62 -4.54 -2.51
C ALA A 110 -10.11 -3.16 -2.98
N ILE A 111 -11.02 -2.32 -3.48
CA ILE A 111 -10.68 -0.97 -3.96
C ILE A 111 -10.33 -0.06 -2.79
N ARG A 112 -11.08 -0.14 -1.69
CA ARG A 112 -10.76 0.59 -0.47
C ARG A 112 -9.38 0.23 0.06
N TYR A 113 -8.99 -1.05 0.01
CA TYR A 113 -7.66 -1.49 0.37
C TYR A 113 -6.58 -0.83 -0.50
N CYS A 114 -6.76 -0.80 -1.83
CA CYS A 114 -5.82 -0.13 -2.73
C CYS A 114 -5.67 1.36 -2.42
N TRP A 115 -6.77 2.07 -2.17
CA TRP A 115 -6.75 3.48 -1.78
C TRP A 115 -6.09 3.71 -0.42
N SER A 116 -6.39 2.86 0.56
CA SER A 116 -5.79 2.93 1.90
C SER A 116 -4.29 2.63 1.89
N TRP A 117 -3.82 1.85 0.93
CA TRP A 117 -2.40 1.58 0.72
C TRP A 117 -1.72 2.77 0.02
N PHE A 118 -2.30 3.23 -1.10
CA PHE A 118 -1.68 4.24 -1.94
C PHE A 118 -1.73 5.65 -1.32
N ALA A 119 -2.91 6.15 -0.92
CA ALA A 119 -3.11 7.56 -0.63
C ALA A 119 -2.30 8.06 0.59
N PRO A 120 -2.28 7.39 1.76
CA PRO A 120 -1.48 7.85 2.89
C PRO A 120 0.02 7.84 2.60
N GLY A 121 0.52 6.77 1.95
CA GLY A 121 1.93 6.65 1.59
C GLY A 121 2.35 7.70 0.56
N PHE A 122 1.51 7.95 -0.45
CA PHE A 122 1.75 8.98 -1.45
C PHE A 122 1.82 10.37 -0.82
N LEU A 123 0.85 10.68 0.05
CA LEU A 123 0.83 11.96 0.78
C LEU A 123 2.08 12.12 1.65
N MET A 124 2.44 11.08 2.40
CA MET A 124 3.63 11.09 3.24
C MET A 124 4.90 11.42 2.42
N PHE A 125 5.10 10.75 1.28
CA PHE A 125 6.27 11.03 0.43
C PHE A 125 6.19 12.42 -0.22
N CYS A 126 5.01 12.90 -0.58
CA CYS A 126 4.84 14.27 -1.09
C CYS A 126 5.23 15.33 -0.05
N LEU A 127 4.98 15.07 1.23
CA LEU A 127 5.29 15.99 2.33
C LEU A 127 6.75 15.88 2.80
N ALA A 128 7.40 14.72 2.62
CA ALA A 128 8.80 14.54 2.99
C ALA A 128 9.71 15.52 2.24
N ALA A 129 10.70 16.10 2.91
CA ALA A 129 11.62 17.06 2.32
C ALA A 129 12.56 16.42 1.29
N THR A 130 13.12 15.25 1.62
CA THR A 130 13.99 14.50 0.71
C THR A 130 13.16 13.70 -0.29
N LYS A 131 13.45 13.87 -1.58
CA LYS A 131 12.72 13.26 -2.69
C LYS A 131 13.62 12.36 -3.52
N LEU A 132 13.33 11.05 -3.50
CA LEU A 132 14.03 10.09 -4.35
C LEU A 132 13.00 9.29 -5.17
N PRO A 133 13.23 9.08 -6.49
CA PRO A 133 12.24 8.46 -7.38
C PRO A 133 11.76 7.09 -6.89
N HIS A 134 12.66 6.28 -6.32
CA HIS A 134 12.34 4.93 -5.87
C HIS A 134 11.47 4.86 -4.60
N TYR A 135 11.28 5.96 -3.87
CA TYR A 135 10.44 5.95 -2.67
C TYR A 135 8.97 5.63 -2.96
N ILE A 136 8.49 5.94 -4.18
CA ILE A 136 7.12 5.61 -4.57
C ILE A 136 6.95 4.12 -4.97
N ALA A 137 8.04 3.40 -5.24
CA ALA A 137 7.97 2.02 -5.74
C ALA A 137 7.05 1.09 -4.90
N PRO A 138 7.06 1.13 -3.55
CA PRO A 138 6.15 0.32 -2.75
C PRO A 138 4.67 0.62 -2.93
N LEU A 139 4.31 1.76 -3.51
CA LEU A 139 2.93 2.18 -3.74
C LEU A 139 2.40 1.80 -5.13
N LEU A 140 3.29 1.57 -6.09
CA LEU A 140 2.92 1.24 -7.46
C LEU A 140 2.07 -0.03 -7.59
N PRO A 141 2.27 -1.09 -6.77
CA PRO A 141 1.42 -2.27 -6.82
C PRO A 141 -0.06 -1.98 -6.54
N ALA A 142 -0.38 -1.00 -5.68
CA ALA A 142 -1.76 -0.62 -5.43
C ALA A 142 -2.43 -0.03 -6.67
N LEU A 143 -1.70 0.79 -7.45
CA LEU A 143 -2.17 1.34 -8.72
C LEU A 143 -2.30 0.25 -9.79
N ALA A 144 -1.33 -0.67 -9.85
CA ALA A 144 -1.37 -1.81 -10.77
C ALA A 144 -2.58 -2.71 -10.50
N LEU A 145 -2.92 -2.97 -9.23
CA LEU A 145 -4.12 -3.72 -8.86
C LEU A 145 -5.40 -2.99 -9.28
N MET A 146 -5.46 -1.66 -9.17
CA MET A 146 -6.61 -0.89 -9.64
C MET A 146 -6.75 -0.95 -11.16
N ILE A 147 -5.65 -0.84 -11.91
CA ILE A 147 -5.65 -0.97 -13.38
C ILE A 147 -6.13 -2.36 -13.78
N GLY A 148 -5.57 -3.40 -13.16
CA GLY A 148 -5.97 -4.80 -13.41
C GLY A 148 -7.42 -5.07 -13.06
N GLY A 149 -7.93 -4.56 -11.95
CA GLY A 149 -9.32 -4.67 -11.54
C GLY A 149 -10.28 -3.95 -12.50
N TRP A 150 -9.93 -2.75 -12.94
CA TRP A 150 -10.67 -2.01 -13.95
C TRP A 150 -10.73 -2.78 -15.27
N TRP A 151 -9.60 -3.30 -15.75
CA TRP A 151 -9.52 -4.11 -16.95
C TRP A 151 -10.38 -5.37 -16.83
N ALA A 152 -10.20 -6.12 -15.75
CA ALA A 152 -10.92 -7.38 -15.50
C ALA A 152 -12.44 -7.19 -15.29
N SER A 153 -12.89 -5.99 -14.93
CA SER A 153 -14.32 -5.68 -14.78
C SER A 153 -15.06 -5.53 -16.12
N GLY A 154 -14.35 -5.56 -17.26
CA GLY A 154 -14.91 -5.28 -18.58
C GLY A 154 -15.26 -3.81 -18.80
N ALA A 155 -14.86 -2.91 -17.91
CA ALA A 155 -15.08 -1.46 -18.05
C ALA A 155 -14.08 -0.80 -19.02
N ALA A 156 -13.04 -1.55 -19.45
CA ALA A 156 -12.07 -1.07 -20.42
C ALA A 156 -12.68 -1.00 -21.83
N PRO A 157 -12.36 0.04 -22.63
CA PRO A 157 -12.81 0.14 -24.02
C PRO A 157 -12.36 -1.09 -24.83
N GLY A 158 -13.27 -1.66 -25.61
CA GLY A 158 -12.99 -2.84 -26.45
C GLY A 158 -13.27 -4.20 -25.80
N CYS A 159 -13.54 -4.27 -24.50
CA CYS A 159 -13.87 -5.54 -23.84
C CYS A 159 -15.33 -5.99 -23.99
N GLY A 160 -16.14 -5.32 -24.80
CA GLY A 160 -17.53 -5.73 -25.12
C GLY A 160 -18.45 -5.97 -23.91
N GLY A 161 -18.08 -5.45 -22.75
CA GLY A 161 -18.82 -5.65 -21.50
C GLY A 161 -18.65 -7.05 -20.88
N GLN A 162 -17.84 -7.92 -21.45
CA GLN A 162 -17.49 -9.21 -20.84
C GLN A 162 -16.15 -9.10 -20.12
N PRO A 163 -16.03 -9.59 -18.88
CA PRO A 163 -14.73 -9.64 -18.22
C PRO A 163 -13.81 -10.60 -18.97
N PRO A 164 -12.53 -10.24 -19.19
CA PRO A 164 -11.56 -11.09 -19.91
C PRO A 164 -11.30 -12.43 -19.20
N PHE A 165 -11.72 -12.54 -17.95
CA PHE A 165 -11.64 -13.77 -17.15
C PHE A 165 -13.01 -14.12 -16.58
N PRO A 166 -13.87 -14.90 -17.29
CA PRO A 166 -15.11 -15.39 -16.75
C PRO A 166 -14.81 -16.34 -15.57
N GLY A 167 -15.10 -15.93 -14.36
CA GLY A 167 -14.83 -16.73 -13.14
C GLY A 167 -14.17 -15.98 -11.99
N LEU A 168 -13.51 -14.86 -12.20
CA LEU A 168 -13.13 -13.94 -11.13
C LEU A 168 -14.35 -13.09 -10.79
N GLY A 169 -15.05 -13.45 -9.72
CA GLY A 169 -16.34 -12.93 -9.29
C GLY A 169 -16.43 -11.44 -8.96
N TRP A 170 -16.02 -10.59 -9.87
CA TRP A 170 -16.30 -9.16 -9.86
C TRP A 170 -17.75 -8.94 -10.31
N ARG A 171 -18.68 -9.11 -9.38
CA ARG A 171 -20.10 -8.87 -9.67
C ARG A 171 -20.28 -7.38 -10.00
N ARG A 172 -21.05 -7.14 -11.08
CA ARG A 172 -21.60 -5.82 -11.35
C ARG A 172 -22.53 -5.48 -10.17
N ALA A 173 -22.21 -4.45 -9.41
CA ALA A 173 -23.14 -3.81 -8.49
C ALA A 173 -23.91 -2.75 -9.26
#